data_ec5a59b9c433c8ad83d7571ba0699006
#
_entry.id   ec5a59b9c433c8ad83d7571ba0699006
#
_cell.length_a   1.000
_cell.length_b   1.000
_cell.length_c   1.000
_cell.angle_alpha   90.00
_cell.angle_beta   90.00
_cell.angle_gamma   90.00
#
_symmetry.space_group_name_H-M   'P 1'
#
loop_
_entity.id
_entity.type
_entity.pdbx_description
1 polymer ?
#
loop_
_entity_poly.entity_id
_entity_poly.type
_entity_poly.pdbx_seq_one_letter_code
_entity_poly.pdbx_strand_id
1 'polypeptide(L)'
;LSAVKDWELAVRENNEKMDGLAASMARISAEALLGRPDSIGSDEFLVALSEALVLSGIAMAIAGTSRPCSGACHEISHAIDLLYPDRTKPHGEQVGVGALFATFLREDDENFDELAFSLAQHELPLTHLDLGFNDDEFMQIINKAPSTRPDRFTILEHLKANF
;
A
#
# COMPACT_ATOMS: atom_id res chain seq x y z
N LEU A 1 -4.17 4.41 -2.70
CA LEU A 1 -3.46 5.69 -2.64
C LEU A 1 -1.95 5.48 -2.68
N SER A 2 -1.34 4.85 -1.67
CA SER A 2 0.11 4.70 -1.55
C SER A 2 0.79 4.14 -2.81
N ALA A 3 0.21 3.14 -3.48
CA ALA A 3 0.77 2.57 -4.72
C ALA A 3 0.77 3.56 -5.89
N VAL A 4 -0.27 4.40 -6.02
CA VAL A 4 -0.32 5.45 -7.06
C VAL A 4 0.76 6.50 -6.82
N LYS A 5 0.99 6.89 -5.55
CA LYS A 5 2.07 7.81 -5.19
C LYS A 5 3.47 7.26 -5.50
N ASP A 6 3.69 5.95 -5.30
CA ASP A 6 4.93 5.29 -5.74
C ASP A 6 5.07 5.31 -7.26
N TRP A 7 3.98 5.10 -8.00
CA TRP A 7 4.02 5.16 -9.45
C TRP A 7 4.30 6.58 -9.97
N GLU A 8 3.69 7.60 -9.36
CA GLU A 8 3.99 9.02 -9.65
C GLU A 8 5.48 9.34 -9.36
N LEU A 9 6.02 8.83 -8.24
CA LEU A 9 7.44 8.97 -7.90
C LEU A 9 8.34 8.31 -8.97
N ALA A 10 8.02 7.10 -9.39
CA ALA A 10 8.78 6.39 -10.42
C ALA A 10 8.75 7.09 -11.79
N VAL A 11 7.63 7.73 -12.14
CA VAL A 11 7.58 8.57 -13.37
C VAL A 11 8.52 9.75 -13.26
N ARG A 12 8.56 10.41 -12.10
CA ARG A 12 9.37 11.62 -11.88
C ARG A 12 10.87 11.30 -11.78
N GLU A 13 11.23 10.25 -11.06
CA GLU A 13 12.62 9.97 -10.68
C GLU A 13 13.26 8.87 -11.54
N ASN A 14 12.50 7.97 -12.10
CA ASN A 14 12.98 6.78 -12.81
C ASN A 14 12.48 6.64 -14.26
N ASN A 15 11.90 7.70 -14.82
CA ASN A 15 11.40 7.72 -16.19
C ASN A 15 10.39 6.62 -16.54
N GLU A 16 9.67 6.09 -15.57
CA GLU A 16 8.65 5.07 -15.79
C GLU A 16 7.42 5.66 -16.48
N LYS A 17 6.72 4.87 -17.28
CA LYS A 17 5.48 5.31 -17.91
C LYS A 17 4.30 5.01 -16.99
N MET A 18 3.37 5.96 -16.90
CA MET A 18 2.13 5.79 -16.16
C MET A 18 0.92 5.96 -17.08
N ASP A 19 -0.05 5.07 -16.95
CA ASP A 19 -1.36 5.26 -17.52
C ASP A 19 -2.22 6.12 -16.58
N GLY A 20 -2.55 7.33 -17.04
CA GLY A 20 -3.28 8.30 -16.21
C GLY A 20 -4.72 7.87 -15.89
N LEU A 21 -5.38 7.12 -16.79
CA LEU A 21 -6.71 6.59 -16.54
C LEU A 21 -6.66 5.52 -15.44
N ALA A 22 -5.74 4.56 -15.57
CA ALA A 22 -5.53 3.51 -14.58
C ALA A 22 -5.18 4.08 -13.19
N ALA A 23 -4.30 5.07 -13.13
CA ALA A 23 -3.94 5.76 -11.88
C ALA A 23 -5.15 6.46 -11.24
N SER A 24 -5.96 7.16 -12.04
CA SER A 24 -7.17 7.84 -11.56
C SER A 24 -8.20 6.84 -11.03
N MET A 25 -8.43 5.73 -11.74
CA MET A 25 -9.36 4.68 -11.29
C MET A 25 -8.92 4.04 -9.97
N ALA A 26 -7.62 3.75 -9.82
CA ALA A 26 -7.09 3.20 -8.57
C ALA A 26 -7.20 4.19 -7.40
N ARG A 27 -7.04 5.50 -7.66
CA ARG A 27 -7.24 6.54 -6.65
C ARG A 27 -8.70 6.63 -6.22
N ILE A 28 -9.63 6.75 -7.16
CA ILE A 28 -11.07 6.82 -6.89
C ILE A 28 -11.54 5.57 -6.12
N SER A 29 -11.05 4.38 -6.46
CA SER A 29 -11.42 3.16 -5.75
C SER A 29 -10.97 3.16 -4.28
N ALA A 30 -9.83 3.74 -3.96
CA ALA A 30 -9.38 3.88 -2.59
C ALA A 30 -10.17 4.96 -1.83
N GLU A 31 -10.35 6.14 -2.44
CA GLU A 31 -11.12 7.25 -1.87
C GLU A 31 -12.57 6.87 -1.57
N ALA A 32 -13.16 5.97 -2.35
CA ALA A 32 -14.53 5.48 -2.10
C ALA A 32 -14.67 4.69 -0.79
N LEU A 33 -13.58 4.23 -0.19
CA LEU A 33 -13.57 3.45 1.05
C LEU A 33 -13.06 4.25 2.25
N LEU A 34 -12.16 5.20 2.02
CA LEU A 34 -11.61 6.02 3.09
C LEU A 34 -12.68 6.91 3.72
N GLY A 35 -12.62 7.05 5.03
CA GLY A 35 -13.53 7.91 5.79
C GLY A 35 -15.00 7.45 5.83
N ARG A 36 -15.32 6.24 5.34
CA ARG A 36 -16.68 5.71 5.43
C ARG A 36 -17.04 5.40 6.89
N PRO A 37 -18.23 5.82 7.34
CA PRO A 37 -18.69 5.55 8.71
C PRO A 37 -19.22 4.12 8.90
N ASP A 38 -19.46 3.40 7.80
CA ASP A 38 -20.06 2.06 7.84
C ASP A 38 -19.08 1.05 8.45
N SER A 39 -19.58 0.13 9.24
CA SER A 39 -18.74 -0.95 9.79
C SER A 39 -18.36 -1.96 8.71
N ILE A 40 -17.16 -2.52 8.79
CA ILE A 40 -16.75 -3.67 7.98
C ILE A 40 -17.77 -4.80 8.22
N GLY A 41 -18.36 -5.33 7.14
CA GLY A 41 -19.35 -6.38 7.19
C GLY A 41 -20.80 -5.90 7.12
N SER A 42 -21.07 -4.58 7.14
CA SER A 42 -22.38 -4.07 6.74
C SER A 42 -22.58 -4.25 5.23
N ASP A 43 -23.83 -4.38 4.80
CA ASP A 43 -24.16 -4.54 3.38
C ASP A 43 -23.67 -3.33 2.58
N GLU A 44 -23.81 -2.12 3.11
CA GLU A 44 -23.36 -0.87 2.50
C GLU A 44 -21.85 -0.84 2.30
N PHE A 45 -21.07 -1.28 3.31
CA PHE A 45 -19.62 -1.35 3.19
C PHE A 45 -19.19 -2.43 2.19
N LEU A 46 -19.83 -3.61 2.23
CA LEU A 46 -19.49 -4.71 1.33
C LEU A 46 -19.80 -4.39 -0.14
N VAL A 47 -20.87 -3.64 -0.42
CA VAL A 47 -21.17 -3.16 -1.77
C VAL A 47 -20.08 -2.20 -2.23
N ALA A 48 -19.76 -1.16 -1.44
CA ALA A 48 -18.71 -0.18 -1.79
C ALA A 48 -17.34 -0.85 -1.97
N LEU A 49 -16.98 -1.80 -1.09
CA LEU A 49 -15.75 -2.58 -1.19
C LEU A 49 -15.71 -3.40 -2.49
N SER A 50 -16.82 -4.05 -2.84
CA SER A 50 -16.90 -4.85 -4.07
C SER A 50 -16.72 -3.98 -5.32
N GLU A 51 -17.37 -2.81 -5.37
CA GLU A 51 -17.23 -1.83 -6.45
C GLU A 51 -15.79 -1.32 -6.56
N ALA A 52 -15.17 -0.95 -5.43
CA ALA A 52 -13.78 -0.50 -5.37
C ALA A 52 -12.78 -1.58 -5.84
N LEU A 53 -13.01 -2.84 -5.46
CA LEU A 53 -12.17 -3.96 -5.89
C LEU A 53 -12.30 -4.21 -7.41
N VAL A 54 -13.51 -4.16 -7.96
CA VAL A 54 -13.74 -4.27 -9.41
C VAL A 54 -13.03 -3.14 -10.15
N LEU A 55 -13.17 -1.90 -9.67
CA LEU A 55 -12.53 -0.73 -10.29
C LEU A 55 -10.99 -0.83 -10.23
N SER A 56 -10.43 -1.29 -9.11
CA SER A 56 -9.00 -1.56 -8.96
C SER A 56 -8.52 -2.65 -9.94
N GLY A 57 -9.30 -3.71 -10.12
CA GLY A 57 -9.02 -4.77 -11.09
C GLY A 57 -8.99 -4.25 -12.52
N ILE A 58 -9.95 -3.39 -12.89
CA ILE A 58 -10.00 -2.74 -14.21
C ILE A 58 -8.80 -1.83 -14.41
N ALA A 59 -8.41 -1.06 -13.38
CA ALA A 59 -7.23 -0.19 -13.43
C ALA A 59 -5.95 -1.00 -13.74
N MET A 60 -5.76 -2.14 -13.09
CA MET A 60 -4.63 -3.04 -13.36
C MET A 60 -4.70 -3.65 -14.78
N ALA A 61 -5.88 -4.00 -15.26
CA ALA A 61 -6.06 -4.53 -16.62
C ALA A 61 -5.71 -3.47 -17.69
N ILE A 62 -6.13 -2.22 -17.51
CA ILE A 62 -5.79 -1.10 -18.41
C ILE A 62 -4.28 -0.83 -18.42
N ALA A 63 -3.67 -0.79 -17.22
CA ALA A 63 -2.23 -0.56 -17.10
C ALA A 63 -1.37 -1.73 -17.62
N GLY A 64 -1.94 -2.92 -17.76
CA GLY A 64 -1.20 -4.16 -18.08
C GLY A 64 -0.23 -4.59 -16.98
N THR A 65 -0.37 -4.04 -15.78
CA THR A 65 0.51 -4.28 -14.63
C THR A 65 -0.25 -4.02 -13.33
N SER A 66 0.24 -4.57 -12.21
CA SER A 66 -0.32 -4.28 -10.89
C SER A 66 0.12 -2.92 -10.29
N ARG A 67 0.90 -2.12 -11.02
CA ARG A 67 1.41 -0.81 -10.57
C ARG A 67 0.34 0.10 -9.95
N PRO A 68 -0.89 0.22 -10.50
CA PRO A 68 -1.92 1.08 -9.92
C PRO A 68 -2.26 0.74 -8.45
N CYS A 69 -2.12 -0.54 -8.08
CA CYS A 69 -2.57 -1.05 -6.79
C CYS A 69 -1.45 -1.64 -5.92
N SER A 70 -0.21 -1.71 -6.43
CA SER A 70 0.90 -2.40 -5.76
C SER A 70 2.18 -1.56 -5.84
N GLY A 71 2.63 -1.04 -4.71
CA GLY A 71 3.84 -0.26 -4.49
C GLY A 71 4.64 -0.77 -3.30
N ALA A 72 5.33 0.12 -2.59
CA ALA A 72 6.14 -0.18 -1.39
C ALA A 72 5.39 -1.01 -0.34
N CYS A 73 4.10 -0.74 -0.15
CA CYS A 73 3.25 -1.48 0.78
C CYS A 73 3.21 -2.99 0.49
N HIS A 74 3.21 -3.39 -0.78
CA HIS A 74 3.25 -4.78 -1.18
C HIS A 74 4.66 -5.38 -1.11
N GLU A 75 5.70 -4.58 -1.38
CA GLU A 75 7.08 -5.01 -1.20
C GLU A 75 7.35 -5.37 0.28
N ILE A 76 6.84 -4.55 1.20
CA ILE A 76 6.91 -4.80 2.65
C ILE A 76 6.18 -6.10 3.00
N SER A 77 4.95 -6.30 2.53
CA SER A 77 4.19 -7.53 2.77
C SER A 77 4.91 -8.77 2.23
N HIS A 78 5.45 -8.72 1.00
CA HIS A 78 6.21 -9.83 0.43
C HIS A 78 7.51 -10.10 1.19
N ALA A 79 8.16 -9.06 1.74
CA ALA A 79 9.34 -9.25 2.57
C ALA A 79 9.00 -9.97 3.89
N ILE A 80 7.84 -9.65 4.49
CA ILE A 80 7.34 -10.38 5.67
C ILE A 80 7.14 -11.86 5.33
N ASP A 81 6.44 -12.15 4.24
CA ASP A 81 6.16 -13.53 3.80
C ASP A 81 7.45 -14.33 3.52
N LEU A 82 8.50 -13.67 3.01
CA LEU A 82 9.78 -14.30 2.73
C LEU A 82 10.65 -14.51 3.97
N LEU A 83 10.70 -13.54 4.88
CA LEU A 83 11.58 -13.59 6.05
C LEU A 83 10.96 -14.34 7.23
N TYR A 84 9.64 -14.27 7.37
CA TYR A 84 8.91 -14.77 8.51
C TYR A 84 7.66 -15.59 8.10
N PRO A 85 7.82 -16.66 7.30
CA PRO A 85 6.68 -17.39 6.71
C PRO A 85 5.73 -17.99 7.76
N ASP A 86 6.23 -18.32 8.95
CA ASP A 86 5.44 -18.89 10.04
C ASP A 86 4.71 -17.80 10.91
N ARG A 87 4.95 -16.52 10.61
CA ARG A 87 4.43 -15.37 11.37
C ARG A 87 3.65 -14.40 10.49
N THR A 88 3.29 -14.80 9.29
CA THR A 88 2.50 -13.97 8.37
C THR A 88 1.12 -13.67 8.95
N LYS A 89 0.63 -12.47 8.69
CA LYS A 89 -0.73 -12.03 8.98
C LYS A 89 -1.55 -11.98 7.68
N PRO A 90 -2.87 -11.80 7.74
CA PRO A 90 -3.64 -11.54 6.55
C PRO A 90 -2.99 -10.48 5.67
N HIS A 91 -2.87 -10.75 4.36
CA HIS A 91 -2.15 -9.88 3.42
C HIS A 91 -2.60 -8.41 3.50
N GLY A 92 -3.91 -8.18 3.65
CA GLY A 92 -4.45 -6.82 3.78
C GLY A 92 -3.95 -6.07 5.02
N GLU A 93 -3.74 -6.76 6.15
CA GLU A 93 -3.18 -6.17 7.37
C GLU A 93 -1.72 -5.75 7.15
N GLN A 94 -0.91 -6.63 6.55
CA GLN A 94 0.49 -6.34 6.23
C GLN A 94 0.61 -5.16 5.24
N VAL A 95 -0.26 -5.14 4.22
CA VAL A 95 -0.30 -4.06 3.22
C VAL A 95 -0.80 -2.75 3.84
N GLY A 96 -1.75 -2.79 4.77
CA GLY A 96 -2.22 -1.61 5.50
C GLY A 96 -1.11 -0.92 6.28
N VAL A 97 -0.38 -1.68 7.11
CA VAL A 97 0.80 -1.17 7.83
C VAL A 97 1.88 -0.69 6.87
N GLY A 98 2.15 -1.44 5.81
CA GLY A 98 3.10 -1.04 4.78
C GLY A 98 2.71 0.26 4.06
N ALA A 99 1.40 0.49 3.85
CA ALA A 99 0.89 1.72 3.24
C ALA A 99 1.05 2.93 4.17
N LEU A 100 0.76 2.76 5.46
CA LEU A 100 1.02 3.81 6.46
C LEU A 100 2.51 4.16 6.52
N PHE A 101 3.37 3.17 6.61
CA PHE A 101 4.81 3.38 6.66
C PHE A 101 5.34 4.09 5.40
N ALA A 102 4.91 3.65 4.22
CA ALA A 102 5.30 4.29 2.97
C ALA A 102 4.77 5.74 2.84
N THR A 103 3.59 6.02 3.41
CA THR A 103 3.01 7.38 3.43
C THR A 103 3.77 8.27 4.40
N PHE A 104 4.15 7.75 5.57
CA PHE A 104 5.03 8.43 6.52
C PHE A 104 6.39 8.78 5.90
N LEU A 105 7.02 7.85 5.18
CA LEU A 105 8.31 8.10 4.49
C LEU A 105 8.22 9.19 3.41
N ARG A 106 7.03 9.46 2.86
CA ARG A 106 6.80 10.54 1.89
C ARG A 106 6.52 11.88 2.55
N GLU A 107 6.42 11.94 3.88
CA GLU A 107 6.01 13.15 4.62
C GLU A 107 4.62 13.67 4.14
N ASP A 108 3.72 12.74 3.81
CA ASP A 108 2.37 13.03 3.32
C ASP A 108 1.36 12.92 4.48
N ASP A 109 1.42 13.91 5.38
CA ASP A 109 0.70 13.90 6.65
C ASP A 109 -0.83 13.79 6.46
N GLU A 110 -1.39 14.45 5.45
CA GLU A 110 -2.83 14.43 5.19
C GLU A 110 -3.32 13.02 4.85
N ASN A 111 -2.67 12.35 3.91
CA ASN A 111 -3.01 10.96 3.54
C ASN A 111 -2.65 9.98 4.65
N PHE A 112 -1.64 10.28 5.47
CA PHE A 112 -1.28 9.45 6.62
C PHE A 112 -2.41 9.47 7.66
N ASP A 113 -2.89 10.63 8.06
CA ASP A 113 -3.94 10.78 9.07
C ASP A 113 -5.25 10.14 8.61
N GLU A 114 -5.65 10.35 7.34
CA GLU A 114 -6.85 9.75 6.78
C GLU A 114 -6.77 8.21 6.75
N LEU A 115 -5.65 7.66 6.30
CA LEU A 115 -5.43 6.22 6.24
C LEU A 115 -5.37 5.61 7.65
N ALA A 116 -4.65 6.26 8.58
CA ALA A 116 -4.55 5.81 9.96
C ALA A 116 -5.93 5.81 10.65
N PHE A 117 -6.71 6.87 10.46
CA PHE A 117 -8.07 6.96 10.97
C PHE A 117 -8.96 5.82 10.43
N SER A 118 -8.91 5.59 9.11
CA SER A 118 -9.71 4.54 8.47
C SER A 118 -9.34 3.14 8.98
N LEU A 119 -8.06 2.83 9.10
CA LEU A 119 -7.60 1.54 9.64
C LEU A 119 -7.99 1.38 11.12
N ALA A 120 -7.81 2.41 11.94
CA ALA A 120 -8.15 2.39 13.35
C ALA A 120 -9.66 2.21 13.58
N GLN A 121 -10.50 2.87 12.79
CA GLN A 121 -11.96 2.74 12.85
C GLN A 121 -12.42 1.28 12.66
N HIS A 122 -11.67 0.52 11.90
CA HIS A 122 -11.95 -0.88 11.59
C HIS A 122 -11.12 -1.87 12.43
N GLU A 123 -10.47 -1.39 13.51
CA GLU A 123 -9.65 -2.21 14.42
C GLU A 123 -8.52 -2.97 13.69
N LEU A 124 -7.99 -2.39 12.60
CA LEU A 124 -6.89 -2.97 11.82
C LEU A 124 -5.52 -2.53 12.38
N PRO A 125 -4.46 -3.32 12.17
CA PRO A 125 -3.10 -2.97 12.58
C PRO A 125 -2.64 -1.63 12.01
N LEU A 126 -1.98 -0.82 12.86
CA LEU A 126 -1.41 0.48 12.47
C LEU A 126 0.12 0.45 12.42
N THR A 127 0.74 -0.45 13.17
CA THR A 127 2.18 -0.52 13.34
C THR A 127 2.71 -1.94 13.10
N HIS A 128 4.00 -2.04 12.89
CA HIS A 128 4.69 -3.34 12.83
C HIS A 128 4.61 -4.12 14.15
N LEU A 129 4.45 -3.43 15.30
CA LEU A 129 4.25 -4.07 16.59
C LEU A 129 2.91 -4.80 16.65
N ASP A 130 1.85 -4.23 16.05
CA ASP A 130 0.53 -4.87 15.94
C ASP A 130 0.57 -6.12 15.05
N LEU A 131 1.48 -6.15 14.08
CA LEU A 131 1.77 -7.34 13.28
C LEU A 131 2.63 -8.37 14.02
N GLY A 132 3.17 -8.01 15.20
CA GLY A 132 3.99 -8.87 16.04
C GLY A 132 5.49 -8.86 15.72
N PHE A 133 5.98 -7.81 15.05
CA PHE A 133 7.41 -7.60 14.74
C PHE A 133 7.99 -6.50 15.64
N ASN A 134 9.20 -6.70 16.15
CA ASN A 134 9.95 -5.65 16.83
C ASN A 134 10.67 -4.74 15.82
N ASP A 135 11.29 -3.65 16.32
CA ASP A 135 11.96 -2.64 15.48
C ASP A 135 13.09 -3.25 14.62
N ASP A 136 13.92 -4.14 15.20
CA ASP A 136 15.03 -4.78 14.48
C ASP A 136 14.52 -5.70 13.36
N GLU A 137 13.47 -6.47 13.62
CA GLU A 137 12.82 -7.32 12.64
C GLU A 137 12.17 -6.48 11.54
N PHE A 138 11.50 -5.40 11.90
CA PHE A 138 10.90 -4.51 10.91
C PHE A 138 11.95 -3.83 10.03
N MET A 139 13.07 -3.41 10.58
CA MET A 139 14.19 -2.89 9.78
C MET A 139 14.75 -3.94 8.81
N GLN A 140 14.80 -5.22 9.19
CA GLN A 140 15.18 -6.30 8.27
C GLN A 140 14.15 -6.44 7.13
N ILE A 141 12.85 -6.35 7.44
CA ILE A 141 11.76 -6.39 6.46
C ILE A 141 11.91 -5.22 5.46
N ILE A 142 12.10 -3.99 5.95
CA ILE A 142 12.26 -2.80 5.11
C ILE A 142 13.49 -2.90 4.20
N ASN A 143 14.61 -3.37 4.73
CA ASN A 143 15.83 -3.58 3.94
C ASN A 143 15.66 -4.66 2.86
N LYS A 144 14.84 -5.68 3.12
CA LYS A 144 14.55 -6.77 2.17
C LYS A 144 13.53 -6.36 1.11
N ALA A 145 12.56 -5.52 1.45
CA ALA A 145 11.40 -5.20 0.64
C ALA A 145 11.71 -4.82 -0.83
N PRO A 146 12.67 -3.92 -1.15
CA PRO A 146 13.03 -3.59 -2.52
C PRO A 146 13.43 -4.79 -3.39
N SER A 147 14.04 -5.80 -2.79
CA SER A 147 14.49 -7.00 -3.52
C SER A 147 13.36 -7.97 -3.87
N THR A 148 12.17 -7.77 -3.34
CA THR A 148 10.97 -8.60 -3.65
C THR A 148 10.37 -8.26 -5.01
N ARG A 149 10.59 -7.04 -5.48
CA ARG A 149 10.14 -6.51 -6.77
C ARG A 149 11.22 -5.65 -7.44
N PRO A 150 12.35 -6.23 -7.88
CA PRO A 150 13.52 -5.47 -8.34
C PRO A 150 13.28 -4.66 -9.62
N ASP A 151 12.18 -4.89 -10.30
CA ASP A 151 11.72 -4.15 -11.48
C ASP A 151 10.89 -2.90 -11.14
N ARG A 152 10.73 -2.59 -9.85
CA ARG A 152 9.95 -1.45 -9.39
C ARG A 152 10.80 -0.39 -8.74
N PHE A 153 10.34 0.85 -8.88
CA PHE A 153 10.87 2.00 -8.16
C PHE A 153 9.76 2.56 -7.26
N THR A 154 10.01 2.59 -5.97
CA THR A 154 9.08 3.06 -4.93
C THR A 154 9.78 4.04 -4.00
N ILE A 155 9.12 4.50 -2.95
CA ILE A 155 9.75 5.33 -1.93
C ILE A 155 10.93 4.62 -1.23
N LEU A 156 10.92 3.28 -1.16
CA LEU A 156 12.00 2.53 -0.52
C LEU A 156 13.29 2.57 -1.34
N GLU A 157 13.23 2.44 -2.66
CA GLU A 157 14.39 2.62 -3.56
C GLU A 157 14.85 4.06 -3.58
N HIS A 158 13.91 5.01 -3.61
CA HIS A 158 14.24 6.44 -3.63
C HIS A 158 15.08 6.84 -2.42
N LEU A 159 14.66 6.47 -1.21
CA LEU A 159 15.40 6.76 0.01
C LEU A 159 16.75 6.05 0.05
N LYS A 160 16.81 4.78 -0.35
CA LYS A 160 18.07 4.03 -0.39
C LYS A 160 19.10 4.60 -1.37
N ALA A 161 18.66 5.24 -2.46
CA ALA A 161 19.53 5.87 -3.44
C ALA A 161 20.08 7.23 -2.96
N ASN A 162 19.44 7.85 -1.96
CA ASN A 162 19.77 9.17 -1.44
C ASN A 162 20.52 9.16 -0.08
N PHE A 163 20.81 7.99 0.45
CA PHE A 163 21.65 7.75 1.62
C PHE A 163 22.83 6.83 1.30
#